data_c8f297c86c9a9eac4366f4f2074aa5b8
#
_entry.id   c8f297c86c9a9eac4366f4f2074aa5b8
#
_cell.length_a   1.000
_cell.length_b   1.000
_cell.length_c   1.000
_cell.angle_alpha   90.00
_cell.angle_beta   90.00
_cell.angle_gamma   90.00
#
_symmetry.space_group_name_H-M   'P 1'
#
loop_
_entity.id
_entity.type
_entity.pdbx_description
1 polymer ?
#
loop_
_entity_poly.entity_id
_entity_poly.type
_entity_poly.pdbx_seq_one_letter_code
_entity_poly.pdbx_strand_id
1 'polypeptide(L)'
;MKTKPKLLKPRVIIPIIVLILFLTGCIAYMLFVGRTNTVILNITSMEYIPNSAKATIVGDEAVKVKSVTEERIYDDIRITVKTESVGSGRDTLYLNFEVKPLLNEDGYSIDDQYPTECEYRLVTLPFGIIINRTLDSVDGIECLIIMLAGVMMITALAMIFSVLEKQREGLFSYSMVVRCGLIIYLLICSYIFLDEWRHNIKYGISLSFRELIKILFDTGRMFASITILPLLLLAFALAVSNIQLVRKEGFRPLNLLGILLGVSLIGGIWMIYRLNSSVNYENDVAYHTTTFISIAFAFVFCYFECMLLSTMLCAVMCTRYKPPYNLDYIIILGCAIRADGTPTPLLKGRIDRAIKFENEQFEKTGKHSVFVPSGGQGSDEIISEAQSMKDYLLSQGIPDEQVVLENKSVNTYQNMLFSKGVIENDSKALPDVNIGFSTTNYHVFRGYTLANRIKMKVGGLSAKTRLYFFPNAFIREFIGLVWEQKLRHFLFIFFLVAGLAILYFVINYL
;
A
#
# COMPACT_ATOMS: atom_id res chain seq x y z
N MET A 1 -31.73 -8.28 -29.14
CA MET A 1 -30.43 -8.97 -28.96
C MET A 1 -30.19 -9.22 -27.48
N LYS A 2 -30.34 -10.44 -26.99
CA LYS A 2 -30.03 -10.79 -25.58
C LYS A 2 -28.50 -10.83 -25.45
N THR A 3 -27.93 -9.87 -24.73
CA THR A 3 -26.51 -9.88 -24.36
C THR A 3 -26.24 -11.14 -23.51
N LYS A 4 -25.47 -12.08 -24.04
CA LYS A 4 -24.97 -13.22 -23.24
C LYS A 4 -24.24 -12.66 -22.01
N PRO A 5 -24.49 -13.20 -20.81
CA PRO A 5 -23.74 -12.77 -19.63
C PRO A 5 -22.25 -13.01 -19.90
N LYS A 6 -21.43 -11.97 -19.75
CA LYS A 6 -19.95 -12.11 -19.82
C LYS A 6 -19.54 -13.03 -18.68
N LEU A 7 -19.29 -14.29 -18.99
CA LEU A 7 -18.64 -15.21 -18.05
C LEU A 7 -17.37 -14.56 -17.51
N LEU A 8 -17.28 -14.44 -16.18
CA LEU A 8 -16.08 -13.98 -15.51
C LEU A 8 -14.89 -14.83 -15.97
N LYS A 9 -13.81 -14.18 -16.38
CA LYS A 9 -12.61 -14.90 -16.82
C LYS A 9 -12.11 -15.82 -15.69
N PRO A 10 -11.61 -17.03 -15.96
CA PRO A 10 -11.13 -17.99 -14.96
C PRO A 10 -10.14 -17.37 -13.94
N ARG A 11 -9.35 -16.40 -14.38
CA ARG A 11 -8.37 -15.64 -13.56
C ARG A 11 -9.00 -14.79 -12.45
N VAL A 12 -10.29 -14.45 -12.56
CA VAL A 12 -11.03 -13.74 -11.50
C VAL A 12 -11.74 -14.74 -10.60
N ILE A 13 -12.23 -15.84 -11.18
CA ILE A 13 -12.96 -16.89 -10.46
C ILE A 13 -12.03 -17.62 -9.49
N ILE A 14 -10.81 -17.99 -9.90
CA ILE A 14 -9.88 -18.76 -9.08
C ILE A 14 -9.54 -18.05 -7.75
N PRO A 15 -9.09 -16.77 -7.72
CA PRO A 15 -8.85 -16.06 -6.46
C PRO A 15 -10.08 -15.97 -5.56
N ILE A 16 -11.28 -15.80 -6.15
CA ILE A 16 -12.54 -15.75 -5.38
C ILE A 16 -12.82 -17.10 -4.74
N ILE A 17 -12.67 -18.20 -5.48
CA ILE A 17 -12.86 -19.56 -4.94
C ILE A 17 -11.87 -19.84 -3.81
N VAL A 18 -10.58 -19.54 -4.03
CA VAL A 18 -9.52 -19.70 -3.01
C VAL A 18 -9.85 -18.89 -1.76
N LEU A 19 -10.30 -17.65 -1.92
CA LEU A 19 -10.71 -16.79 -0.81
C LEU A 19 -11.90 -17.38 -0.04
N ILE A 20 -12.93 -17.86 -0.75
CA ILE A 20 -14.12 -18.47 -0.12
C ILE A 20 -13.70 -19.72 0.66
N LEU A 21 -12.91 -20.61 0.06
CA LEU A 21 -12.45 -21.84 0.72
C LEU A 21 -11.59 -21.52 1.96
N PHE A 22 -10.70 -20.54 1.86
CA PHE A 22 -9.89 -20.09 2.97
C PHE A 22 -10.74 -19.53 4.11
N LEU A 23 -11.67 -18.61 3.82
CA LEU A 23 -12.59 -18.03 4.82
C LEU A 23 -13.47 -19.09 5.47
N THR A 24 -14.00 -20.02 4.66
CA THR A 24 -14.81 -21.13 5.18
C THR A 24 -14.01 -22.01 6.13
N GLY A 25 -12.75 -22.31 5.80
CA GLY A 25 -11.84 -23.07 6.67
C GLY A 25 -11.56 -22.35 8.00
N CYS A 26 -11.26 -21.07 7.95
CA CYS A 26 -11.03 -20.25 9.15
C CYS A 26 -12.28 -20.16 10.05
N ILE A 27 -13.45 -19.94 9.45
CA ILE A 27 -14.72 -19.89 10.20
C ILE A 27 -15.02 -21.25 10.84
N ALA A 28 -14.84 -22.36 10.09
CA ALA A 28 -15.04 -23.70 10.64
C ALA A 28 -14.10 -23.99 11.81
N TYR A 29 -12.83 -23.58 11.70
CA TYR A 29 -11.88 -23.71 12.79
C TYR A 29 -12.28 -22.88 14.01
N MET A 30 -12.66 -21.61 13.85
CA MET A 30 -13.15 -20.75 14.94
C MET A 30 -14.40 -21.33 15.62
N LEU A 31 -15.35 -21.86 14.84
CA LEU A 31 -16.54 -22.51 15.38
C LEU A 31 -16.21 -23.79 16.18
N PHE A 32 -15.13 -24.48 15.80
CA PHE A 32 -14.66 -25.68 16.50
C PHE A 32 -13.93 -25.33 17.79
N VAL A 33 -12.93 -24.44 17.72
CA VAL A 33 -12.09 -24.05 18.87
C VAL A 33 -12.85 -23.18 19.86
N GLY A 34 -13.71 -22.28 19.38
CA GLY A 34 -14.50 -21.39 20.23
C GLY A 34 -15.54 -22.09 21.12
N ARG A 35 -15.74 -23.42 20.93
CA ARG A 35 -16.56 -24.23 21.86
C ARG A 35 -15.87 -24.53 23.18
N THR A 36 -14.60 -24.19 23.29
CA THR A 36 -13.84 -24.19 24.52
C THR A 36 -13.50 -22.77 24.92
N ASN A 37 -13.20 -22.58 26.20
CA ASN A 37 -12.58 -21.35 26.68
C ASN A 37 -11.43 -21.73 27.62
N THR A 38 -10.29 -21.07 27.43
CA THR A 38 -9.08 -21.33 28.20
C THR A 38 -8.74 -20.07 29.01
N VAL A 39 -8.76 -20.20 30.31
CA VAL A 39 -8.32 -19.17 31.26
C VAL A 39 -6.93 -19.52 31.74
N ILE A 40 -5.98 -18.60 31.64
CA ILE A 40 -4.61 -18.76 32.09
C ILE A 40 -4.33 -17.71 33.16
N LEU A 41 -3.89 -18.16 34.33
CA LEU A 41 -3.45 -17.32 35.43
C LEU A 41 -2.00 -17.68 35.79
N ASN A 42 -1.12 -16.69 35.86
CA ASN A 42 0.25 -16.87 36.30
C ASN A 42 0.41 -16.31 37.71
N ILE A 43 0.93 -17.10 38.63
CA ILE A 43 1.14 -16.74 40.03
C ILE A 43 2.61 -17.05 40.41
N THR A 44 3.26 -16.15 41.15
CA THR A 44 4.64 -16.36 41.59
C THR A 44 4.76 -17.63 42.46
N SER A 45 5.67 -18.52 42.12
CA SER A 45 5.77 -19.85 42.71
C SER A 45 6.12 -19.87 44.20
N MET A 46 6.71 -18.80 44.74
CA MET A 46 7.01 -18.67 46.17
C MET A 46 5.76 -18.56 47.05
N GLU A 47 4.66 -18.08 46.51
CA GLU A 47 3.44 -17.76 47.24
C GLU A 47 2.33 -18.79 47.02
N TYR A 48 2.41 -19.58 45.95
CA TYR A 48 1.38 -20.53 45.57
C TYR A 48 1.53 -21.88 46.29
N ILE A 49 0.36 -22.46 46.72
CA ILE A 49 0.32 -23.84 47.22
C ILE A 49 -0.02 -24.79 46.07
N PRO A 50 0.90 -25.68 45.68
CA PRO A 50 0.68 -26.59 44.54
C PRO A 50 -0.55 -27.50 44.73
N ASN A 51 -1.29 -27.75 43.64
CA ASN A 51 -2.49 -28.55 43.59
C ASN A 51 -3.70 -27.98 44.41
N SER A 52 -3.69 -26.67 44.68
CA SER A 52 -4.76 -26.00 45.38
C SER A 52 -5.84 -25.43 44.43
N ALA A 53 -5.56 -25.26 43.16
CA ALA A 53 -6.49 -24.64 42.21
C ALA A 53 -7.75 -25.48 41.98
N LYS A 54 -8.89 -24.88 42.20
CA LYS A 54 -10.23 -25.44 41.97
C LYS A 54 -11.08 -24.50 41.16
N ALA A 55 -11.74 -25.02 40.14
CA ALA A 55 -12.64 -24.25 39.29
C ALA A 55 -14.08 -24.73 39.47
N THR A 56 -15.00 -23.79 39.68
CA THR A 56 -16.43 -24.05 39.80
C THR A 56 -17.21 -23.13 38.85
N ILE A 57 -18.35 -23.62 38.36
CA ILE A 57 -19.22 -22.84 37.46
C ILE A 57 -20.59 -22.67 38.14
N VAL A 58 -21.11 -21.44 38.08
CA VAL A 58 -22.41 -21.06 38.59
C VAL A 58 -23.15 -20.27 37.51
N GLY A 59 -24.41 -20.66 37.20
CA GLY A 59 -25.21 -19.97 36.19
C GLY A 59 -26.21 -20.89 35.51
N ASP A 60 -26.28 -20.74 34.15
CA ASP A 60 -27.26 -21.47 33.32
C ASP A 60 -26.83 -22.90 32.95
N GLU A 61 -25.72 -23.38 33.51
CA GLU A 61 -25.08 -24.68 33.18
C GLU A 61 -24.78 -24.88 31.70
N ALA A 62 -24.57 -23.76 30.98
CA ALA A 62 -24.20 -23.79 29.54
C ALA A 62 -22.73 -24.17 29.30
N VAL A 63 -21.91 -24.14 30.34
CA VAL A 63 -20.47 -24.45 30.33
C VAL A 63 -20.16 -25.46 31.42
N LYS A 64 -19.20 -26.36 31.15
CA LYS A 64 -18.60 -27.25 32.16
C LYS A 64 -17.08 -27.12 32.17
N VAL A 65 -16.46 -27.35 33.34
CA VAL A 65 -15.02 -27.43 33.47
C VAL A 65 -14.53 -28.75 32.87
N LYS A 66 -13.60 -28.67 31.94
CA LYS A 66 -12.98 -29.84 31.29
C LYS A 66 -11.70 -30.28 31.98
N SER A 67 -10.85 -29.34 32.35
CA SER A 67 -9.63 -29.60 33.07
C SER A 67 -9.12 -28.36 33.81
N VAL A 68 -8.45 -28.60 34.92
CA VAL A 68 -7.60 -27.62 35.62
C VAL A 68 -6.21 -28.21 35.64
N THR A 69 -5.21 -27.49 35.17
CA THR A 69 -3.81 -27.93 35.12
C THR A 69 -2.91 -26.86 35.69
N GLU A 70 -1.90 -27.28 36.42
CA GLU A 70 -0.89 -26.42 37.01
C GLU A 70 0.49 -26.81 36.42
N GLU A 71 1.22 -25.83 35.94
CA GLU A 71 2.53 -26.03 35.34
C GLU A 71 3.50 -24.99 35.90
N ARG A 72 4.68 -25.44 36.38
CA ARG A 72 5.74 -24.53 36.81
C ARG A 72 6.53 -24.03 35.60
N ILE A 73 6.59 -22.70 35.46
CA ILE A 73 7.30 -22.02 34.36
C ILE A 73 8.28 -21.02 35.00
N TYR A 74 9.56 -21.38 35.08
CA TYR A 74 10.58 -20.61 35.80
C TYR A 74 10.20 -20.37 37.27
N ASP A 75 9.99 -19.11 37.65
CA ASP A 75 9.61 -18.70 39.00
C ASP A 75 8.08 -18.52 39.19
N ASP A 76 7.29 -18.87 38.18
CA ASP A 76 5.84 -18.76 38.20
C ASP A 76 5.14 -20.13 38.12
N ILE A 77 3.93 -20.20 38.66
CA ILE A 77 3.01 -21.30 38.45
C ILE A 77 1.92 -20.80 37.47
N ARG A 78 1.79 -21.49 36.35
CA ARG A 78 0.74 -21.28 35.40
C ARG A 78 -0.45 -22.21 35.71
N ILE A 79 -1.57 -21.63 36.12
CA ILE A 79 -2.85 -22.34 36.25
C ILE A 79 -3.61 -22.18 34.94
N THR A 80 -3.98 -23.29 34.31
CA THR A 80 -4.77 -23.31 33.07
C THR A 80 -6.08 -24.01 33.33
N VAL A 81 -7.21 -23.29 33.20
CA VAL A 81 -8.57 -23.82 33.30
C VAL A 81 -9.15 -23.90 31.88
N LYS A 82 -9.52 -25.10 31.47
CA LYS A 82 -10.24 -25.33 30.21
C LYS A 82 -11.70 -25.64 30.50
N THR A 83 -12.60 -24.93 29.82
CA THR A 83 -14.05 -25.16 29.86
C THR A 83 -14.56 -25.57 28.50
N GLU A 84 -15.73 -26.21 28.46
CA GLU A 84 -16.39 -26.68 27.23
C GLU A 84 -17.87 -26.34 27.25
N SER A 85 -18.41 -25.89 26.12
CA SER A 85 -19.83 -25.57 26.01
C SER A 85 -20.68 -26.83 25.98
N VAL A 86 -21.79 -26.81 26.71
CA VAL A 86 -22.81 -27.86 26.73
C VAL A 86 -24.20 -27.32 26.35
N GLY A 87 -24.37 -26.02 26.33
CA GLY A 87 -25.61 -25.34 25.99
C GLY A 87 -25.36 -23.89 25.57
N SER A 88 -26.36 -23.05 25.65
CA SER A 88 -26.25 -21.60 25.49
C SER A 88 -26.80 -20.90 26.76
N GLY A 89 -26.12 -19.87 27.23
CA GLY A 89 -26.49 -19.19 28.45
C GLY A 89 -25.37 -18.30 29.01
N ARG A 90 -25.54 -17.92 30.26
CA ARG A 90 -24.59 -17.07 31.00
C ARG A 90 -24.14 -17.80 32.24
N ASP A 91 -22.82 -18.00 32.35
CA ASP A 91 -22.23 -18.67 33.51
C ASP A 91 -21.11 -17.81 34.07
N THR A 92 -20.80 -18.03 35.35
CA THR A 92 -19.61 -17.46 35.99
C THR A 92 -18.69 -18.58 36.42
N LEU A 93 -17.45 -18.52 35.97
CA LEU A 93 -16.36 -19.41 36.36
C LEU A 93 -15.64 -18.77 37.56
N TYR A 94 -15.64 -19.45 38.68
CA TYR A 94 -14.83 -19.10 39.84
C TYR A 94 -13.60 -19.99 39.90
N LEU A 95 -12.42 -19.36 39.94
CA LEU A 95 -11.15 -20.02 40.14
C LEU A 95 -10.61 -19.70 41.54
N ASN A 96 -10.62 -20.67 42.41
CA ASN A 96 -10.14 -20.57 43.78
C ASN A 96 -8.79 -21.28 43.92
N PHE A 97 -7.85 -20.69 44.65
CA PHE A 97 -6.54 -21.28 44.92
C PHE A 97 -5.97 -20.78 46.27
N GLU A 98 -5.04 -21.48 46.80
CA GLU A 98 -4.43 -21.16 48.08
C GLU A 98 -3.03 -20.58 47.91
N VAL A 99 -2.73 -19.52 48.68
CA VAL A 99 -1.43 -18.87 48.71
C VAL A 99 -0.84 -18.99 50.14
N LYS A 100 0.47 -19.07 50.24
CA LYS A 100 1.15 -19.05 51.53
C LYS A 100 1.04 -17.65 52.11
N PRO A 101 0.67 -17.49 53.41
CA PRO A 101 0.64 -16.20 54.03
C PRO A 101 2.03 -15.57 54.01
N LEU A 102 2.18 -14.37 53.48
CA LEU A 102 3.37 -13.55 53.66
C LEU A 102 3.44 -13.10 55.12
N LEU A 103 4.49 -13.49 55.81
CA LEU A 103 4.74 -13.05 57.19
C LEU A 103 5.70 -11.84 57.14
N ASN A 104 5.39 -10.79 57.92
CA ASN A 104 6.33 -9.69 58.12
C ASN A 104 7.53 -10.17 58.99
N GLU A 105 8.52 -9.31 59.20
CA GLU A 105 9.70 -9.63 60.03
C GLU A 105 9.33 -10.02 61.47
N ASP A 106 8.17 -9.65 61.94
CA ASP A 106 7.59 -9.94 63.27
C ASP A 106 6.71 -11.21 63.30
N GLY A 107 6.55 -11.89 62.16
CA GLY A 107 5.77 -13.12 62.06
C GLY A 107 4.26 -12.94 61.94
N TYR A 108 3.76 -11.73 61.68
CA TYR A 108 2.35 -11.45 61.42
C TYR A 108 2.03 -11.56 59.91
N SER A 109 0.88 -12.17 59.60
CA SER A 109 0.35 -12.28 58.24
C SER A 109 0.03 -10.89 57.66
N ILE A 110 0.57 -10.60 56.47
CA ILE A 110 0.20 -9.42 55.70
C ILE A 110 -0.98 -9.82 54.82
N ASP A 111 -2.19 -9.46 55.31
CA ASP A 111 -3.47 -10.02 54.87
C ASP A 111 -3.97 -9.52 53.48
N ASP A 112 -3.23 -8.70 52.72
CA ASP A 112 -3.85 -7.90 51.62
C ASP A 112 -3.23 -8.05 50.21
N GLN A 113 -2.48 -9.12 49.89
CA GLN A 113 -1.71 -9.04 48.64
C GLN A 113 -2.19 -9.81 47.41
N TYR A 114 -2.97 -10.90 47.53
CA TYR A 114 -3.47 -11.60 46.33
C TYR A 114 -4.92 -12.08 46.49
N PRO A 115 -5.79 -11.85 45.48
CA PRO A 115 -7.11 -12.45 45.47
C PRO A 115 -6.94 -13.98 45.38
N THR A 116 -7.45 -14.70 46.37
CA THR A 116 -7.52 -16.16 46.40
C THR A 116 -8.64 -16.70 45.51
N GLU A 117 -9.44 -15.82 44.96
CA GLU A 117 -10.55 -16.11 44.06
C GLU A 117 -10.57 -15.17 42.86
N CYS A 118 -10.69 -15.73 41.67
CA CYS A 118 -10.83 -14.99 40.40
C CYS A 118 -12.17 -15.34 39.76
N GLU A 119 -12.93 -14.31 39.37
CA GLU A 119 -14.24 -14.44 38.70
C GLU A 119 -14.11 -14.16 37.18
N TYR A 120 -14.64 -15.09 36.36
CA TYR A 120 -14.70 -14.94 34.90
C TYR A 120 -16.13 -15.13 34.42
N ARG A 121 -16.70 -14.08 33.81
CA ARG A 121 -18.06 -14.10 33.25
C ARG A 121 -18.03 -14.68 31.85
N LEU A 122 -18.73 -15.80 31.65
CA LEU A 122 -18.79 -16.53 30.39
C LEU A 122 -20.20 -16.38 29.77
N VAL A 123 -20.25 -16.13 28.48
CA VAL A 123 -21.50 -16.10 27.71
C VAL A 123 -21.37 -17.10 26.57
N THR A 124 -22.24 -18.12 26.55
CA THR A 124 -22.24 -19.11 25.47
C THR A 124 -23.32 -18.78 24.45
N LEU A 125 -22.92 -18.56 23.20
CA LEU A 125 -23.80 -18.28 22.08
C LEU A 125 -24.54 -19.55 21.62
N PRO A 126 -25.67 -19.43 20.86
CA PRO A 126 -26.44 -20.60 20.37
C PRO A 126 -25.64 -21.61 19.55
N PHE A 127 -24.49 -21.20 18.97
CA PHE A 127 -23.60 -22.08 18.21
C PHE A 127 -22.55 -22.78 19.08
N GLY A 128 -22.59 -22.60 20.40
CA GLY A 128 -21.67 -23.17 21.36
C GLY A 128 -20.37 -22.39 21.55
N ILE A 129 -20.20 -21.20 20.95
CA ILE A 129 -19.03 -20.35 21.15
C ILE A 129 -19.11 -19.71 22.53
N ILE A 130 -18.05 -19.88 23.34
CA ILE A 130 -17.89 -19.29 24.65
C ILE A 130 -17.14 -17.96 24.53
N ILE A 131 -17.77 -16.87 24.99
CA ILE A 131 -17.15 -15.54 25.09
C ILE A 131 -16.82 -15.29 26.57
N ASN A 132 -15.54 -15.10 26.87
CA ASN A 132 -15.14 -14.66 28.19
C ASN A 132 -15.26 -13.13 28.28
N ARG A 133 -16.28 -12.64 28.96
CA ARG A 133 -16.56 -11.20 29.11
C ARG A 133 -15.57 -10.49 30.03
N THR A 134 -14.96 -11.19 30.96
CA THR A 134 -13.96 -10.62 31.88
C THR A 134 -12.65 -10.37 31.17
N LEU A 135 -12.21 -11.32 30.31
CA LEU A 135 -10.99 -11.20 29.51
C LEU A 135 -11.22 -10.59 28.13
N ASP A 136 -12.48 -10.34 27.76
CA ASP A 136 -12.89 -9.88 26.43
C ASP A 136 -12.27 -10.77 25.30
N SER A 137 -12.33 -12.09 25.48
CA SER A 137 -11.66 -13.07 24.63
C SER A 137 -12.56 -14.24 24.23
N VAL A 138 -12.18 -14.88 23.12
CA VAL A 138 -12.77 -16.13 22.62
C VAL A 138 -11.61 -17.03 22.22
N ASP A 139 -11.63 -18.30 22.58
CA ASP A 139 -10.62 -19.24 22.11
C ASP A 139 -10.63 -19.32 20.57
N GLY A 140 -9.45 -19.26 19.97
CA GLY A 140 -9.31 -19.24 18.51
C GLY A 140 -9.46 -17.85 17.88
N ILE A 141 -9.50 -16.77 18.66
CA ILE A 141 -9.52 -15.39 18.13
C ILE A 141 -8.29 -15.11 17.28
N GLU A 142 -7.18 -15.81 17.52
CA GLU A 142 -5.94 -15.76 16.72
C GLU A 142 -6.21 -16.11 15.26
N CYS A 143 -7.24 -16.91 14.99
CA CYS A 143 -7.69 -17.22 13.63
C CYS A 143 -8.13 -15.98 12.86
N LEU A 144 -8.66 -14.97 13.53
CA LEU A 144 -9.01 -13.70 12.89
C LEU A 144 -7.78 -13.00 12.34
N ILE A 145 -6.65 -13.10 13.03
CA ILE A 145 -5.37 -12.54 12.56
C ILE A 145 -4.92 -13.24 11.28
N ILE A 146 -4.91 -14.59 11.30
CA ILE A 146 -4.57 -15.40 10.10
C ILE A 146 -5.54 -15.12 8.97
N MET A 147 -6.84 -15.02 9.29
CA MET A 147 -7.89 -14.72 8.31
C MET A 147 -7.67 -13.36 7.66
N LEU A 148 -7.39 -12.32 8.45
CA LEU A 148 -7.09 -10.99 7.93
C LEU A 148 -5.82 -10.99 7.07
N ALA A 149 -4.73 -11.61 7.58
CA ALA A 149 -3.49 -11.76 6.82
C ALA A 149 -3.70 -12.49 5.50
N GLY A 150 -4.44 -13.60 5.51
CA GLY A 150 -4.74 -14.40 4.32
C GLY A 150 -5.61 -13.65 3.31
N VAL A 151 -6.65 -12.94 3.75
CA VAL A 151 -7.49 -12.09 2.90
C VAL A 151 -6.64 -11.01 2.22
N MET A 152 -5.78 -10.33 3.00
CA MET A 152 -4.87 -9.32 2.46
C MET A 152 -3.92 -9.91 1.42
N MET A 153 -3.31 -11.06 1.72
CA MET A 153 -2.38 -11.74 0.81
C MET A 153 -3.06 -12.19 -0.49
N ILE A 154 -4.20 -12.86 -0.40
CA ILE A 154 -4.96 -13.35 -1.57
C ILE A 154 -5.41 -12.18 -2.44
N THR A 155 -5.90 -11.08 -1.80
CA THR A 155 -6.30 -9.87 -2.50
C THR A 155 -5.11 -9.23 -3.21
N ALA A 156 -3.96 -9.10 -2.55
CA ALA A 156 -2.74 -8.56 -3.14
C ALA A 156 -2.29 -9.41 -4.36
N LEU A 157 -2.28 -10.74 -4.24
CA LEU A 157 -1.93 -11.64 -5.34
C LEU A 157 -2.89 -11.49 -6.53
N ALA A 158 -4.20 -11.44 -6.29
CA ALA A 158 -5.20 -11.21 -7.34
C ALA A 158 -4.98 -9.87 -8.06
N MET A 159 -4.64 -8.83 -7.30
CA MET A 159 -4.32 -7.51 -7.86
C MET A 159 -3.00 -7.51 -8.65
N ILE A 160 -1.97 -8.25 -8.21
CA ILE A 160 -0.72 -8.42 -8.96
C ILE A 160 -1.00 -9.02 -10.34
N PHE A 161 -1.80 -10.10 -10.43
CA PHE A 161 -2.18 -10.68 -11.71
C PHE A 161 -2.89 -9.67 -12.63
N SER A 162 -3.81 -8.87 -12.07
CA SER A 162 -4.50 -7.81 -12.82
C SER A 162 -3.54 -6.71 -13.33
N VAL A 163 -2.54 -6.34 -12.52
CA VAL A 163 -1.52 -5.35 -12.90
C VAL A 163 -0.63 -5.91 -14.02
N LEU A 164 -0.17 -7.16 -13.91
CA LEU A 164 0.68 -7.80 -14.91
C LEU A 164 -0.05 -8.00 -16.25
N GLU A 165 -1.36 -8.33 -16.23
CA GLU A 165 -2.17 -8.42 -17.45
C GLU A 165 -2.24 -7.06 -18.16
N LYS A 166 -2.54 -5.98 -17.43
CA LYS A 166 -2.56 -4.61 -17.99
C LYS A 166 -1.21 -4.17 -18.52
N GLN A 167 -0.12 -4.52 -17.84
CA GLN A 167 1.24 -4.25 -18.31
C GLN A 167 1.52 -4.95 -19.64
N ARG A 168 1.13 -6.23 -19.79
CA ARG A 168 1.30 -6.98 -21.04
C ARG A 168 0.52 -6.39 -22.21
N GLU A 169 -0.64 -5.81 -21.91
CA GLU A 169 -1.50 -5.12 -22.90
C GLU A 169 -1.08 -3.66 -23.16
N GLY A 170 -0.06 -3.14 -22.47
CA GLY A 170 0.37 -1.75 -22.56
C GLY A 170 -0.63 -0.73 -22.00
N LEU A 171 -1.56 -1.18 -21.15
CA LEU A 171 -2.63 -0.37 -20.58
C LEU A 171 -2.21 0.28 -19.25
N PHE A 172 -1.39 1.31 -19.33
CA PHE A 172 -0.94 2.06 -18.15
C PHE A 172 -1.90 3.21 -17.84
N SER A 173 -2.33 3.31 -16.59
CA SER A 173 -3.28 4.34 -16.15
C SER A 173 -3.05 4.71 -14.68
N TYR A 174 -3.60 5.83 -14.23
CA TYR A 174 -3.52 6.24 -12.82
C TYR A 174 -4.09 5.19 -11.85
N SER A 175 -5.13 4.45 -12.27
CA SER A 175 -5.67 3.35 -11.45
C SER A 175 -4.65 2.24 -11.17
N MET A 176 -3.60 2.12 -11.99
CA MET A 176 -2.51 1.17 -11.78
C MET A 176 -1.62 1.61 -10.61
N VAL A 177 -1.36 2.91 -10.46
CA VAL A 177 -0.63 3.46 -9.29
C VAL A 177 -1.38 3.11 -8.00
N VAL A 178 -2.69 3.37 -7.96
CA VAL A 178 -3.52 3.06 -6.79
C VAL A 178 -3.49 1.55 -6.46
N ARG A 179 -3.59 0.68 -7.48
CA ARG A 179 -3.50 -0.78 -7.28
C ARG A 179 -2.13 -1.20 -6.77
N CYS A 180 -1.05 -0.71 -7.36
CA CYS A 180 0.31 -1.02 -6.90
C CYS A 180 0.54 -0.53 -5.47
N GLY A 181 0.04 0.66 -5.11
CA GLY A 181 0.11 1.18 -3.74
C GLY A 181 -0.66 0.31 -2.75
N LEU A 182 -1.86 -0.12 -3.11
CA LEU A 182 -2.65 -1.03 -2.29
C LEU A 182 -2.01 -2.42 -2.16
N ILE A 183 -1.38 -2.95 -3.22
CA ILE A 183 -0.62 -4.21 -3.17
C ILE A 183 0.51 -4.10 -2.15
N ILE A 184 1.31 -3.03 -2.20
CA ILE A 184 2.42 -2.81 -1.26
C ILE A 184 1.89 -2.77 0.17
N TYR A 185 0.83 -2.00 0.42
CA TYR A 185 0.20 -1.88 1.72
C TYR A 185 -0.31 -3.24 2.24
N LEU A 186 -1.10 -3.97 1.43
CA LEU A 186 -1.68 -5.26 1.82
C LEU A 186 -0.61 -6.33 2.10
N LEU A 187 0.48 -6.38 1.32
CA LEU A 187 1.56 -7.33 1.55
C LEU A 187 2.29 -7.07 2.87
N ILE A 188 2.60 -5.80 3.16
CA ILE A 188 3.27 -5.42 4.40
C ILE A 188 2.34 -5.64 5.60
N CYS A 189 1.05 -5.26 5.51
CA CYS A 189 0.09 -5.53 6.58
C CYS A 189 -0.11 -7.04 6.81
N SER A 190 -0.21 -7.84 5.73
CA SER A 190 -0.27 -9.30 5.86
C SER A 190 0.95 -9.86 6.61
N TYR A 191 2.15 -9.36 6.31
CA TYR A 191 3.35 -9.74 7.04
C TYR A 191 3.29 -9.34 8.52
N ILE A 192 2.85 -8.12 8.84
CA ILE A 192 2.68 -7.64 10.22
C ILE A 192 1.75 -8.56 11.00
N PHE A 193 0.56 -8.88 10.45
CA PHE A 193 -0.40 -9.76 11.11
C PHE A 193 0.13 -11.18 11.31
N LEU A 194 0.89 -11.73 10.35
CA LEU A 194 1.52 -13.05 10.50
C LEU A 194 2.64 -13.04 11.54
N ASP A 195 3.41 -11.96 11.66
CA ASP A 195 4.45 -11.82 12.66
C ASP A 195 3.87 -11.71 14.07
N GLU A 196 2.80 -10.93 14.25
CA GLU A 196 2.04 -10.84 15.49
C GLU A 196 1.44 -12.19 15.90
N TRP A 197 0.83 -12.91 14.96
CA TRP A 197 0.31 -14.25 15.21
C TRP A 197 1.42 -15.21 15.68
N ARG A 198 2.57 -15.21 15.01
CA ARG A 198 3.72 -16.02 15.37
C ARG A 198 4.24 -15.68 16.77
N HIS A 199 4.30 -14.38 17.10
CA HIS A 199 4.70 -13.88 18.41
C HIS A 199 3.78 -14.40 19.51
N ASN A 200 2.47 -14.26 19.33
CA ASN A 200 1.47 -14.67 20.31
C ASN A 200 1.51 -16.18 20.57
N ILE A 201 1.62 -17.02 19.52
CA ILE A 201 1.77 -18.47 19.70
C ILE A 201 3.05 -18.80 20.46
N LYS A 202 4.19 -18.18 20.10
CA LYS A 202 5.47 -18.49 20.71
C LYS A 202 5.47 -18.22 22.23
N TYR A 203 4.80 -17.17 22.66
CA TYR A 203 4.78 -16.75 24.07
C TYR A 203 3.50 -17.16 24.81
N GLY A 204 2.58 -17.86 24.15
CA GLY A 204 1.33 -18.32 24.76
C GLY A 204 0.44 -17.15 25.20
N ILE A 205 0.44 -16.03 24.47
CA ILE A 205 -0.35 -14.84 24.76
C ILE A 205 -1.76 -15.06 24.22
N SER A 206 -2.77 -15.03 25.10
CA SER A 206 -4.17 -15.00 24.67
C SER A 206 -4.53 -13.57 24.25
N LEU A 207 -5.17 -13.44 23.09
CA LEU A 207 -5.60 -12.14 22.58
C LEU A 207 -7.04 -11.84 22.98
N SER A 208 -7.29 -10.58 23.31
CA SER A 208 -8.64 -10.02 23.42
C SER A 208 -9.07 -9.35 22.11
N PHE A 209 -10.38 -9.09 21.92
CA PHE A 209 -10.88 -8.29 20.80
C PHE A 209 -10.28 -6.88 20.78
N ARG A 210 -10.09 -6.29 21.96
CA ARG A 210 -9.47 -4.96 22.11
C ARG A 210 -8.03 -4.95 21.61
N GLU A 211 -7.26 -6.00 21.91
CA GLU A 211 -5.87 -6.13 21.42
C GLU A 211 -5.81 -6.31 19.91
N LEU A 212 -6.71 -7.12 19.32
CA LEU A 212 -6.79 -7.26 17.87
C LEU A 212 -6.98 -5.91 17.17
N ILE A 213 -7.82 -5.05 17.74
CA ILE A 213 -8.06 -3.73 17.16
C ILE A 213 -6.89 -2.77 17.42
N LYS A 214 -6.20 -2.88 18.57
CA LYS A 214 -4.94 -2.15 18.79
C LYS A 214 -3.89 -2.53 17.73
N ILE A 215 -3.74 -3.82 17.40
CA ILE A 215 -2.84 -4.27 16.31
C ILE A 215 -3.23 -3.58 14.99
N LEU A 216 -4.53 -3.49 14.67
CA LEU A 216 -4.98 -2.79 13.46
C LEU A 216 -4.59 -1.30 13.47
N PHE A 217 -4.74 -0.59 14.59
CA PHE A 217 -4.31 0.80 14.71
C PHE A 217 -2.79 0.96 14.62
N ASP A 218 -2.04 -0.02 15.11
CA ASP A 218 -0.57 0.02 15.08
C ASP A 218 0.03 -0.34 13.72
N THR A 219 -0.76 -0.90 12.80
CA THR A 219 -0.25 -1.28 11.45
C THR A 219 0.41 -0.12 10.72
N GLY A 220 -0.07 1.12 10.86
CA GLY A 220 0.55 2.30 10.26
C GLY A 220 1.96 2.57 10.82
N ARG A 221 2.14 2.46 12.12
CA ARG A 221 3.44 2.66 12.80
C ARG A 221 4.41 1.51 12.50
N MET A 222 3.92 0.27 12.51
CA MET A 222 4.70 -0.92 12.16
C MET A 222 5.12 -0.90 10.68
N PHE A 223 4.22 -0.47 9.79
CA PHE A 223 4.53 -0.26 8.37
C PHE A 223 5.70 0.72 8.21
N ALA A 224 5.62 1.90 8.83
CA ALA A 224 6.69 2.90 8.78
C ALA A 224 8.02 2.36 9.36
N SER A 225 7.96 1.51 10.40
CA SER A 225 9.15 0.88 10.98
C SER A 225 9.82 -0.13 10.04
N ILE A 226 9.03 -0.91 9.29
CA ILE A 226 9.53 -1.88 8.30
C ILE A 226 10.17 -1.13 7.12
N THR A 227 9.59 0.00 6.71
CA THR A 227 10.04 0.75 5.53
C THR A 227 11.13 1.78 5.83
N ILE A 228 11.53 1.96 7.09
CA ILE A 228 12.54 2.98 7.49
C ILE A 228 13.84 2.84 6.71
N LEU A 229 14.40 1.65 6.58
CA LEU A 229 15.68 1.44 5.90
C LEU A 229 15.59 1.72 4.39
N PRO A 230 14.62 1.20 3.64
CA PRO A 230 14.38 1.59 2.25
C PRO A 230 14.19 3.10 2.05
N LEU A 231 13.45 3.77 2.95
CA LEU A 231 13.24 5.22 2.87
C LEU A 231 14.50 6.03 3.13
N LEU A 232 15.31 5.64 4.10
CA LEU A 232 16.60 6.29 4.37
C LEU A 232 17.56 6.13 3.17
N LEU A 233 17.60 4.94 2.56
CA LEU A 233 18.39 4.71 1.34
C LEU A 233 17.88 5.57 0.17
N LEU A 234 16.56 5.68 0.01
CA LEU A 234 15.97 6.56 -1.00
C LEU A 234 16.31 8.02 -0.73
N ALA A 235 16.15 8.51 0.49
CA ALA A 235 16.48 9.88 0.88
C ALA A 235 17.97 10.21 0.60
N PHE A 236 18.87 9.27 0.93
CA PHE A 236 20.29 9.41 0.63
C PHE A 236 20.57 9.48 -0.89
N ALA A 237 19.97 8.56 -1.66
CA ALA A 237 20.11 8.56 -3.12
C ALA A 237 19.58 9.85 -3.76
N LEU A 238 18.46 10.38 -3.25
CA LEU A 238 17.90 11.66 -3.67
C LEU A 238 18.85 12.83 -3.36
N ALA A 239 19.43 12.85 -2.17
CA ALA A 239 20.39 13.89 -1.77
C ALA A 239 21.64 13.88 -2.69
N VAL A 240 22.24 12.72 -2.90
CA VAL A 240 23.41 12.55 -3.81
C VAL A 240 23.06 13.00 -5.23
N SER A 241 21.94 12.56 -5.77
CA SER A 241 21.46 12.91 -7.11
C SER A 241 21.25 14.43 -7.26
N ASN A 242 20.65 15.07 -6.26
CA ASN A 242 20.40 16.53 -6.27
C ASN A 242 21.67 17.35 -6.15
N ILE A 243 22.65 16.93 -5.33
CA ILE A 243 23.96 17.58 -5.27
C ILE A 243 24.64 17.53 -6.64
N GLN A 244 24.60 16.37 -7.31
CA GLN A 244 25.15 16.25 -8.66
C GLN A 244 24.41 17.10 -9.69
N LEU A 245 23.07 17.19 -9.57
CA LEU A 245 22.23 18.01 -10.44
C LEU A 245 22.58 19.49 -10.30
N VAL A 246 22.64 20.02 -9.06
CA VAL A 246 23.00 21.40 -8.80
C VAL A 246 24.41 21.75 -9.28
N ARG A 247 25.37 20.83 -9.11
CA ARG A 247 26.76 21.04 -9.60
C ARG A 247 26.87 21.10 -11.13
N LYS A 248 25.99 20.36 -11.87
CA LYS A 248 26.06 20.26 -13.34
C LYS A 248 25.14 21.21 -14.07
N GLU A 249 23.95 21.51 -13.50
CA GLU A 249 22.89 22.30 -14.15
C GLU A 249 22.67 23.66 -13.46
N GLY A 250 23.43 23.94 -12.40
CA GLY A 250 23.30 25.15 -11.61
C GLY A 250 22.18 25.11 -10.56
N PHE A 251 22.22 26.11 -9.68
CA PHE A 251 21.23 26.27 -8.63
C PHE A 251 19.92 26.82 -9.20
N ARG A 252 18.85 26.01 -9.08
CA ARG A 252 17.45 26.42 -9.30
C ARG A 252 16.60 25.80 -8.20
N PRO A 253 15.56 26.49 -7.66
CA PRO A 253 14.72 25.93 -6.59
C PRO A 253 14.13 24.54 -6.95
N LEU A 254 13.73 24.36 -8.20
CA LEU A 254 13.20 23.07 -8.70
C LEU A 254 14.24 21.93 -8.68
N ASN A 255 15.55 22.25 -8.66
CA ASN A 255 16.62 21.27 -8.57
C ASN A 255 16.83 20.75 -7.13
N LEU A 256 16.12 21.30 -6.14
CA LEU A 256 16.19 20.88 -4.73
C LEU A 256 15.05 19.94 -4.30
N LEU A 257 14.11 19.64 -5.20
CA LEU A 257 12.92 18.83 -4.86
C LEU A 257 13.27 17.45 -4.27
N GLY A 258 14.36 16.82 -4.73
CA GLY A 258 14.79 15.55 -4.17
C GLY A 258 15.32 15.66 -2.74
N ILE A 259 16.04 16.73 -2.42
CA ILE A 259 16.48 17.01 -1.04
C ILE A 259 15.25 17.28 -0.17
N LEU A 260 14.32 18.11 -0.64
CA LEU A 260 13.08 18.42 0.09
C LEU A 260 12.27 17.16 0.39
N LEU A 261 12.10 16.27 -0.60
CA LEU A 261 11.42 14.99 -0.39
C LEU A 261 12.20 14.12 0.61
N GLY A 262 13.51 14.00 0.49
CA GLY A 262 14.34 13.25 1.44
C GLY A 262 14.19 13.75 2.88
N VAL A 263 14.23 15.08 3.08
CA VAL A 263 14.00 15.70 4.40
C VAL A 263 12.57 15.42 4.89
N SER A 264 11.57 15.50 4.02
CA SER A 264 10.16 15.19 4.37
C SER A 264 9.97 13.74 4.79
N LEU A 265 10.65 12.77 4.13
CA LEU A 265 10.59 11.34 4.50
C LEU A 265 11.23 11.11 5.87
N ILE A 266 12.43 11.65 6.11
CA ILE A 266 13.12 11.54 7.41
C ILE A 266 12.31 12.25 8.51
N GLY A 267 11.81 13.44 8.23
CA GLY A 267 10.98 14.23 9.15
C GLY A 267 9.67 13.53 9.50
N GLY A 268 9.04 12.83 8.53
CA GLY A 268 7.84 12.05 8.76
C GLY A 268 8.09 10.87 9.71
N ILE A 269 9.16 10.11 9.50
CA ILE A 269 9.57 9.02 10.39
C ILE A 269 9.86 9.55 11.80
N TRP A 270 10.63 10.64 11.89
CA TRP A 270 10.93 11.28 13.17
C TRP A 270 9.67 11.76 13.88
N MET A 271 8.71 12.33 13.15
CA MET A 271 7.43 12.77 13.71
C MET A 271 6.60 11.61 14.26
N ILE A 272 6.52 10.47 13.54
CA ILE A 272 5.84 9.26 14.05
C ILE A 272 6.45 8.83 15.39
N TYR A 273 7.78 8.73 15.45
CA TYR A 273 8.50 8.39 16.68
C TYR A 273 8.23 9.41 17.80
N ARG A 274 8.32 10.71 17.49
CA ARG A 274 8.13 11.78 18.46
C ARG A 274 6.71 11.83 19.03
N LEU A 275 5.69 11.68 18.19
CA LEU A 275 4.29 11.61 18.63
C LEU A 275 4.04 10.41 19.52
N ASN A 276 4.63 9.24 19.19
CA ASN A 276 4.49 8.05 20.01
C ASN A 276 5.16 8.18 21.38
N SER A 277 6.32 8.85 21.46
CA SER A 277 7.05 9.07 22.72
C SER A 277 6.49 10.21 23.58
N SER A 278 5.62 11.05 23.05
CA SER A 278 5.02 12.20 23.76
C SER A 278 3.64 11.91 24.37
N VAL A 279 3.22 10.64 24.40
CA VAL A 279 1.95 10.24 25.01
C VAL A 279 1.99 10.49 26.52
N ASN A 280 1.05 11.28 27.00
CA ASN A 280 0.91 11.58 28.44
C ASN A 280 -0.09 10.65 29.07
N TYR A 281 0.36 9.75 29.92
CA TYR A 281 -0.45 8.73 30.59
C TYR A 281 -1.20 9.26 31.83
N GLU A 282 -0.86 10.45 32.33
CA GLU A 282 -1.48 11.05 33.52
C GLU A 282 -2.79 11.76 33.20
N ASN A 283 -2.97 12.20 31.97
CA ASN A 283 -4.17 12.91 31.51
C ASN A 283 -4.87 12.13 30.41
N ASP A 284 -6.03 11.60 30.70
CA ASP A 284 -6.82 10.74 29.81
C ASP A 284 -7.14 11.41 28.45
N VAL A 285 -7.57 12.68 28.47
CA VAL A 285 -7.88 13.42 27.25
C VAL A 285 -6.62 13.65 26.41
N ALA A 286 -5.49 14.01 27.04
CA ALA A 286 -4.22 14.20 26.36
C ALA A 286 -3.70 12.88 25.79
N TYR A 287 -3.83 11.78 26.54
CA TYR A 287 -3.49 10.43 26.11
C TYR A 287 -4.22 10.04 24.83
N HIS A 288 -5.56 10.08 24.85
CA HIS A 288 -6.38 9.69 23.70
C HIS A 288 -6.15 10.59 22.49
N THR A 289 -6.02 11.91 22.70
CA THR A 289 -5.78 12.87 21.62
C THR A 289 -4.44 12.64 20.95
N THR A 290 -3.36 12.52 21.72
CA THR A 290 -2.00 12.33 21.18
C THR A 290 -1.88 10.97 20.48
N THR A 291 -2.45 9.92 21.07
CA THR A 291 -2.47 8.57 20.47
C THR A 291 -3.21 8.58 19.15
N PHE A 292 -4.41 9.18 19.09
CA PHE A 292 -5.15 9.26 17.82
C PHE A 292 -4.40 10.06 16.75
N ILE A 293 -3.81 11.23 17.10
CA ILE A 293 -3.01 12.02 16.16
C ILE A 293 -1.82 11.20 15.63
N SER A 294 -1.15 10.45 16.49
CA SER A 294 -0.03 9.57 16.09
C SER A 294 -0.47 8.51 15.08
N ILE A 295 -1.61 7.84 15.36
CA ILE A 295 -2.21 6.82 14.47
C ILE A 295 -2.56 7.46 13.12
N ALA A 296 -3.33 8.54 13.12
CA ALA A 296 -3.78 9.22 11.90
C ALA A 296 -2.61 9.71 11.04
N PHE A 297 -1.60 10.31 11.68
CA PHE A 297 -0.39 10.75 10.99
C PHE A 297 0.36 9.58 10.35
N ALA A 298 0.54 8.47 11.08
CA ALA A 298 1.22 7.29 10.55
C ALA A 298 0.49 6.71 9.31
N PHE A 299 -0.84 6.60 9.33
CA PHE A 299 -1.60 6.12 8.19
C PHE A 299 -1.52 7.06 6.97
N VAL A 300 -1.59 8.39 7.19
CA VAL A 300 -1.44 9.37 6.11
C VAL A 300 -0.03 9.32 5.53
N PHE A 301 0.99 9.19 6.37
CA PHE A 301 2.38 9.04 5.93
C PHE A 301 2.56 7.77 5.08
N CYS A 302 2.09 6.61 5.55
CA CYS A 302 2.11 5.34 4.81
C CYS A 302 1.38 5.44 3.47
N TYR A 303 0.26 6.16 3.42
CA TYR A 303 -0.47 6.40 2.17
C TYR A 303 0.41 7.11 1.12
N PHE A 304 1.06 8.22 1.49
CA PHE A 304 1.94 8.93 0.56
C PHE A 304 3.19 8.13 0.19
N GLU A 305 3.73 7.37 1.12
CA GLU A 305 4.83 6.43 0.88
C GLU A 305 4.44 5.36 -0.16
N CYS A 306 3.29 4.71 0.02
CA CYS A 306 2.77 3.75 -0.95
C CYS A 306 2.53 4.40 -2.33
N MET A 307 2.03 5.65 -2.38
CA MET A 307 1.82 6.39 -3.62
C MET A 307 3.14 6.71 -4.33
N LEU A 308 4.18 7.08 -3.60
CA LEU A 308 5.52 7.33 -4.13
C LEU A 308 6.12 6.05 -4.73
N LEU A 309 6.17 4.97 -3.94
CA LEU A 309 6.74 3.70 -4.35
C LEU A 309 5.98 3.09 -5.55
N SER A 310 4.65 3.15 -5.54
CA SER A 310 3.83 2.64 -6.64
C SER A 310 4.00 3.44 -7.92
N THR A 311 4.17 4.77 -7.83
CA THR A 311 4.46 5.61 -9.01
C THR A 311 5.83 5.27 -9.58
N MET A 312 6.86 5.03 -8.74
CA MET A 312 8.16 4.55 -9.18
C MET A 312 8.05 3.20 -9.91
N LEU A 313 7.30 2.26 -9.31
CA LEU A 313 7.08 0.94 -9.92
C LEU A 313 6.39 1.06 -11.28
N CYS A 314 5.32 1.85 -11.39
CA CYS A 314 4.62 2.09 -12.65
C CYS A 314 5.53 2.76 -13.69
N ALA A 315 6.36 3.73 -13.30
CA ALA A 315 7.32 4.36 -14.21
C ALA A 315 8.35 3.34 -14.75
N VAL A 316 8.89 2.47 -13.88
CA VAL A 316 9.79 1.39 -14.30
C VAL A 316 9.10 0.41 -15.24
N MET A 317 7.86 0.01 -14.94
CA MET A 317 7.07 -0.89 -15.78
C MET A 317 6.83 -0.26 -17.18
N CYS A 318 6.48 1.02 -17.26
CA CYS A 318 6.30 1.74 -18.52
C CYS A 318 7.58 1.84 -19.32
N THR A 319 8.72 2.10 -18.68
CA THR A 319 10.02 2.24 -19.38
C THR A 319 10.53 0.92 -19.94
N ARG A 320 10.14 -0.20 -19.33
CA ARG A 320 10.50 -1.57 -19.76
C ARG A 320 9.54 -2.16 -20.78
N TYR A 321 8.34 -1.59 -20.89
CA TYR A 321 7.37 -2.03 -21.88
C TYR A 321 7.86 -1.69 -23.30
N LYS A 322 7.69 -2.64 -24.23
CA LYS A 322 7.99 -2.47 -25.64
C LYS A 322 6.69 -2.64 -26.41
N PRO A 323 6.20 -1.59 -27.10
CA PRO A 323 5.03 -1.73 -27.95
C PRO A 323 5.35 -2.67 -29.13
N PRO A 324 4.34 -3.31 -29.71
CA PRO A 324 4.50 -4.16 -30.88
C PRO A 324 4.98 -3.35 -32.09
N TYR A 325 5.73 -4.01 -33.01
CA TYR A 325 6.22 -3.40 -34.23
C TYR A 325 5.14 -3.31 -35.31
N ASN A 326 4.11 -2.52 -35.05
CA ASN A 326 2.98 -2.31 -35.97
C ASN A 326 2.41 -0.88 -35.88
N LEU A 327 3.20 0.08 -35.39
CA LEU A 327 2.76 1.47 -35.26
C LEU A 327 2.58 2.12 -36.61
N ASP A 328 1.45 2.82 -36.80
CA ASP A 328 1.15 3.65 -37.95
C ASP A 328 1.71 5.06 -37.76
N TYR A 329 1.60 5.60 -36.53
CA TYR A 329 2.06 6.93 -36.19
C TYR A 329 2.92 6.89 -34.91
N ILE A 330 3.95 7.76 -34.87
CA ILE A 330 4.78 8.00 -33.69
C ILE A 330 4.77 9.47 -33.34
N ILE A 331 4.03 9.84 -32.28
CA ILE A 331 4.02 11.20 -31.73
C ILE A 331 5.35 11.44 -31.01
N ILE A 332 6.06 12.52 -31.34
CA ILE A 332 7.26 12.93 -30.61
C ILE A 332 6.91 14.13 -29.75
N LEU A 333 6.86 13.94 -28.41
CA LEU A 333 6.49 15.02 -27.49
C LEU A 333 7.59 16.04 -27.35
N GLY A 334 7.29 17.28 -27.58
CA GLY A 334 8.18 18.42 -27.46
C GLY A 334 8.67 18.65 -26.02
N CYS A 335 9.76 19.33 -25.92
CA CYS A 335 10.29 20.00 -24.72
C CYS A 335 11.32 21.02 -25.22
N ALA A 336 11.56 22.08 -24.50
CA ALA A 336 12.36 23.23 -24.86
C ALA A 336 13.45 23.03 -25.95
N ILE A 337 13.60 23.95 -26.86
CA ILE A 337 14.65 24.03 -27.88
C ILE A 337 15.78 25.00 -27.40
N ARG A 338 16.88 25.03 -28.12
CA ARG A 338 17.95 26.00 -27.88
C ARG A 338 17.61 27.34 -28.54
N ALA A 339 18.33 28.39 -28.13
CA ALA A 339 18.16 29.73 -28.70
C ALA A 339 18.47 29.80 -30.22
N ASP A 340 19.26 28.86 -30.74
CA ASP A 340 19.54 28.72 -32.16
C ASP A 340 18.49 27.91 -32.93
N GLY A 341 17.40 27.50 -32.30
CA GLY A 341 16.33 26.70 -32.87
C GLY A 341 16.63 25.19 -32.92
N THR A 342 17.83 24.74 -32.51
CA THR A 342 18.18 23.30 -32.54
C THR A 342 17.61 22.54 -31.34
N PRO A 343 17.34 21.23 -31.47
CA PRO A 343 16.84 20.44 -30.38
C PRO A 343 17.82 20.39 -29.18
N THR A 344 17.32 20.55 -27.96
CA THR A 344 18.09 20.26 -26.74
C THR A 344 18.48 18.78 -26.68
N PRO A 345 19.49 18.37 -25.89
CA PRO A 345 19.88 16.97 -25.75
C PRO A 345 18.73 16.06 -25.30
N LEU A 346 17.77 16.56 -24.50
CA LEU A 346 16.58 15.82 -24.08
C LEU A 346 15.62 15.60 -25.25
N LEU A 347 15.37 16.66 -26.04
CA LEU A 347 14.50 16.60 -27.22
C LEU A 347 15.12 15.69 -28.29
N LYS A 348 16.41 15.84 -28.56
CA LYS A 348 17.15 14.97 -29.47
C LYS A 348 17.02 13.50 -29.08
N GLY A 349 17.17 13.16 -27.79
CA GLY A 349 17.01 11.80 -27.31
C GLY A 349 15.61 11.21 -27.55
N ARG A 350 14.54 12.03 -27.54
CA ARG A 350 13.18 11.61 -27.89
C ARG A 350 13.07 11.31 -29.39
N ILE A 351 13.63 12.17 -30.24
CA ILE A 351 13.62 11.98 -31.70
C ILE A 351 14.43 10.73 -32.08
N ASP A 352 15.63 10.60 -31.56
CA ASP A 352 16.53 9.43 -31.83
C ASP A 352 15.86 8.12 -31.39
N ARG A 353 15.09 8.14 -30.27
CA ARG A 353 14.33 6.96 -29.82
C ARG A 353 13.20 6.58 -30.77
N ALA A 354 12.50 7.58 -31.33
CA ALA A 354 11.45 7.37 -32.32
C ALA A 354 12.03 6.80 -33.62
N ILE A 355 13.10 7.40 -34.17
CA ILE A 355 13.83 6.91 -35.38
C ILE A 355 14.31 5.47 -35.15
N LYS A 356 14.93 5.19 -34.00
CA LYS A 356 15.42 3.84 -33.70
C LYS A 356 14.28 2.81 -33.70
N PHE A 357 13.11 3.14 -33.14
CA PHE A 357 11.99 2.21 -33.16
C PHE A 357 11.41 2.00 -34.55
N GLU A 358 11.31 3.06 -35.33
CA GLU A 358 10.85 3.00 -36.72
C GLU A 358 11.75 2.12 -37.56
N ASN A 359 13.06 2.29 -37.48
CA ASN A 359 14.03 1.46 -38.18
C ASN A 359 13.91 -0.03 -37.77
N GLU A 360 13.80 -0.32 -36.45
CA GLU A 360 13.58 -1.68 -35.93
C GLU A 360 12.26 -2.28 -36.45
N GLN A 361 11.22 -1.46 -36.57
CA GLN A 361 9.93 -1.88 -37.12
C GLN A 361 10.03 -2.18 -38.61
N PHE A 362 10.61 -1.28 -39.38
CA PHE A 362 10.78 -1.46 -40.82
C PHE A 362 11.63 -2.71 -41.17
N GLU A 363 12.72 -2.91 -40.45
CA GLU A 363 13.57 -4.11 -40.64
C GLU A 363 12.79 -5.41 -40.38
N LYS A 364 11.85 -5.42 -39.42
CA LYS A 364 11.11 -6.62 -39.02
C LYS A 364 9.84 -6.87 -39.81
N THR A 365 9.17 -5.81 -40.25
CA THR A 365 7.82 -5.89 -40.80
C THR A 365 7.65 -5.28 -42.18
N GLY A 366 8.62 -4.53 -42.68
CA GLY A 366 8.55 -3.76 -43.92
C GLY A 366 7.59 -2.56 -43.83
N LYS A 367 7.08 -2.23 -42.59
CA LYS A 367 6.10 -1.15 -42.40
C LYS A 367 6.77 0.09 -41.86
N HIS A 368 6.58 1.22 -42.55
CA HIS A 368 6.95 2.55 -42.08
C HIS A 368 5.93 3.15 -41.17
N SER A 369 6.36 4.00 -40.21
CA SER A 369 5.51 4.84 -39.37
C SER A 369 5.61 6.29 -39.82
N VAL A 370 4.54 7.05 -39.69
CA VAL A 370 4.50 8.52 -39.85
C VAL A 370 4.90 9.16 -38.52
N PHE A 371 5.85 10.08 -38.55
CA PHE A 371 6.23 10.87 -37.38
C PHE A 371 5.32 12.06 -37.19
N VAL A 372 4.89 12.31 -35.97
CA VAL A 372 4.08 13.48 -35.57
C VAL A 372 4.86 14.28 -34.51
N PRO A 373 5.81 15.14 -34.93
CA PRO A 373 6.41 16.11 -34.03
C PRO A 373 5.33 17.03 -33.46
N SER A 374 5.25 17.12 -32.12
CA SER A 374 4.20 17.87 -31.42
C SER A 374 4.79 18.80 -30.36
N GLY A 375 4.54 20.10 -30.55
CA GLY A 375 5.00 21.18 -29.69
C GLY A 375 4.93 22.54 -30.38
N GLY A 376 4.27 23.48 -29.73
CA GLY A 376 4.14 24.85 -30.24
C GLY A 376 5.42 25.67 -30.06
N GLN A 377 5.32 26.95 -30.24
CA GLN A 377 6.41 27.91 -30.07
C GLN A 377 6.30 28.59 -28.70
N GLY A 378 7.33 28.44 -27.87
CA GLY A 378 7.47 29.20 -26.63
C GLY A 378 7.71 30.68 -26.88
N SER A 379 7.43 31.53 -25.90
CA SER A 379 7.59 32.99 -26.00
C SER A 379 9.07 33.42 -26.19
N ASP A 380 10.01 32.58 -25.85
CA ASP A 380 11.46 32.78 -25.95
C ASP A 380 12.11 31.94 -27.09
N GLU A 381 11.30 31.30 -27.90
CA GLU A 381 11.76 30.43 -29.01
C GLU A 381 11.57 31.10 -30.37
N ILE A 382 12.55 30.90 -31.27
CA ILE A 382 12.52 31.47 -32.63
C ILE A 382 11.65 30.68 -33.61
N ILE A 383 11.47 29.39 -33.35
CA ILE A 383 10.60 28.47 -34.11
C ILE A 383 9.83 27.57 -33.14
N SER A 384 8.81 26.86 -33.62
CA SER A 384 8.12 25.87 -32.79
C SER A 384 8.98 24.65 -32.49
N GLU A 385 8.75 24.04 -31.33
CA GLU A 385 9.41 22.76 -30.99
C GLU A 385 9.17 21.70 -32.08
N ALA A 386 7.95 21.62 -32.63
CA ALA A 386 7.60 20.71 -33.70
C ALA A 386 8.44 20.97 -34.98
N GLN A 387 8.66 22.25 -35.36
CA GLN A 387 9.50 22.59 -36.50
C GLN A 387 10.96 22.18 -36.26
N SER A 388 11.52 22.46 -35.10
CA SER A 388 12.86 22.05 -34.72
C SER A 388 13.04 20.51 -34.79
N MET A 389 12.02 19.75 -34.39
CA MET A 389 12.02 18.29 -34.47
C MET A 389 11.94 17.82 -35.95
N LYS A 390 11.12 18.46 -36.80
CA LYS A 390 11.03 18.16 -38.24
C LYS A 390 12.36 18.37 -38.91
N ASP A 391 12.98 19.53 -38.71
CA ASP A 391 14.27 19.86 -39.34
C ASP A 391 15.34 18.83 -38.95
N TYR A 392 15.33 18.37 -37.69
CA TYR A 392 16.23 17.33 -37.25
C TYR A 392 15.90 15.96 -37.88
N LEU A 393 14.63 15.56 -37.99
CA LEU A 393 14.22 14.32 -38.69
C LEU A 393 14.70 14.30 -40.14
N LEU A 394 14.49 15.39 -40.90
CA LEU A 394 14.95 15.52 -42.27
C LEU A 394 16.48 15.44 -42.39
N SER A 395 17.20 16.02 -41.41
CA SER A 395 18.69 15.91 -41.36
C SER A 395 19.17 14.48 -41.10
N GLN A 396 18.32 13.62 -40.52
CA GLN A 396 18.61 12.19 -40.30
C GLN A 396 18.16 11.30 -41.47
N GLY A 397 17.69 11.89 -42.59
CA GLY A 397 17.30 11.18 -43.82
C GLY A 397 15.86 10.68 -43.81
N ILE A 398 15.02 11.12 -42.88
CA ILE A 398 13.58 10.80 -42.88
C ILE A 398 12.89 11.66 -43.96
N PRO A 399 12.13 11.06 -44.90
CA PRO A 399 11.43 11.79 -45.98
C PRO A 399 10.39 12.76 -45.42
N ASP A 400 10.18 13.89 -46.08
CA ASP A 400 9.19 14.90 -45.64
C ASP A 400 7.76 14.36 -45.62
N GLU A 401 7.41 13.44 -46.49
CA GLU A 401 6.13 12.76 -46.58
C GLU A 401 5.82 11.88 -45.37
N GLN A 402 6.85 11.50 -44.62
CA GLN A 402 6.69 10.75 -43.34
C GLN A 402 6.56 11.63 -42.11
N VAL A 403 6.44 12.95 -42.25
CA VAL A 403 6.41 13.90 -41.12
C VAL A 403 5.21 14.83 -41.21
N VAL A 404 4.29 14.69 -40.24
CA VAL A 404 3.10 15.56 -40.11
C VAL A 404 3.22 16.40 -38.83
N LEU A 405 3.21 17.73 -38.99
CA LEU A 405 3.46 18.67 -37.87
C LEU A 405 2.22 18.94 -37.03
N GLU A 406 2.41 18.97 -35.70
CA GLU A 406 1.50 19.59 -34.73
C GLU A 406 2.27 20.71 -33.99
N ASN A 407 2.01 21.98 -34.31
CA ASN A 407 2.77 23.13 -33.83
C ASN A 407 1.93 24.16 -33.04
N LYS A 408 0.75 23.77 -32.52
CA LYS A 408 -0.19 24.67 -31.83
C LYS A 408 -0.26 24.43 -30.31
N SER A 409 0.23 23.31 -29.85
CA SER A 409 0.14 22.90 -28.45
C SER A 409 1.07 23.72 -27.56
N VAL A 410 0.62 24.07 -26.34
CA VAL A 410 1.39 24.82 -25.34
C VAL A 410 1.65 23.99 -24.05
N ASN A 411 1.19 22.75 -23.98
CA ASN A 411 1.42 21.83 -22.89
C ASN A 411 1.22 20.38 -23.33
N THR A 412 1.69 19.43 -22.51
CA THR A 412 1.67 18.00 -22.86
C THR A 412 0.27 17.44 -23.09
N TYR A 413 -0.77 17.95 -22.41
CA TYR A 413 -2.14 17.52 -22.66
C TYR A 413 -2.59 17.92 -24.08
N GLN A 414 -2.30 19.15 -24.48
CA GLN A 414 -2.59 19.65 -25.83
C GLN A 414 -1.72 18.94 -26.88
N ASN A 415 -0.46 18.62 -26.58
CA ASN A 415 0.36 17.82 -27.48
C ASN A 415 -0.36 16.52 -27.85
N MET A 416 -0.85 15.76 -26.87
CA MET A 416 -1.57 14.52 -27.10
C MET A 416 -2.91 14.76 -27.82
N LEU A 417 -3.68 15.77 -27.40
CA LEU A 417 -5.01 16.05 -27.93
C LEU A 417 -4.95 16.52 -29.39
N PHE A 418 -4.05 17.46 -29.70
CA PHE A 418 -3.94 18.01 -31.05
C PHE A 418 -3.27 17.02 -32.00
N SER A 419 -2.26 16.26 -31.54
CA SER A 419 -1.72 15.14 -32.34
C SER A 419 -2.79 14.11 -32.69
N LYS A 420 -3.70 13.79 -31.77
CA LYS A 420 -4.84 12.92 -32.05
C LYS A 420 -5.68 13.48 -33.19
N GLY A 421 -6.03 14.78 -33.17
CA GLY A 421 -6.77 15.42 -34.22
C GLY A 421 -6.06 15.46 -35.59
N VAL A 422 -4.72 15.66 -35.57
CA VAL A 422 -3.87 15.59 -36.77
C VAL A 422 -3.91 14.18 -37.37
N ILE A 423 -3.73 13.15 -36.56
CA ILE A 423 -3.74 11.74 -36.99
C ILE A 423 -5.13 11.35 -37.54
N GLU A 424 -6.22 11.75 -36.87
CA GLU A 424 -7.60 11.47 -37.32
C GLU A 424 -7.90 12.10 -38.66
N ASN A 425 -7.32 13.26 -38.96
CA ASN A 425 -7.49 13.93 -40.25
C ASN A 425 -6.69 13.29 -41.36
N ASP A 426 -5.45 12.83 -41.05
CA ASP A 426 -4.54 12.16 -41.98
C ASP A 426 -4.98 10.70 -42.24
N SER A 427 -5.53 10.02 -41.27
CA SER A 427 -5.90 8.60 -41.32
C SER A 427 -7.34 8.29 -41.62
N LYS A 428 -8.09 9.17 -42.27
CA LYS A 428 -9.55 9.06 -42.56
C LYS A 428 -9.98 7.70 -43.14
N ALA A 429 -9.10 6.96 -43.75
CA ALA A 429 -9.39 5.67 -44.39
C ALA A 429 -8.98 4.43 -43.56
N LEU A 430 -8.37 4.59 -42.37
CA LEU A 430 -7.83 3.46 -41.57
C LEU A 430 -8.79 3.12 -40.42
N PRO A 431 -9.31 1.87 -40.36
CA PRO A 431 -10.28 1.47 -39.33
C PRO A 431 -9.69 1.37 -37.91
N ASP A 432 -8.41 1.00 -37.77
CA ASP A 432 -7.72 0.81 -36.47
C ASP A 432 -6.27 1.32 -36.57
N VAL A 433 -6.02 2.51 -36.03
CA VAL A 433 -4.70 3.17 -36.08
C VAL A 433 -3.90 2.82 -34.81
N ASN A 434 -2.71 2.27 -34.99
CA ASN A 434 -1.77 2.00 -33.88
C ASN A 434 -0.85 3.18 -33.69
N ILE A 435 -0.94 3.84 -32.55
CA ILE A 435 -0.20 5.07 -32.24
C ILE A 435 0.86 4.79 -31.18
N GLY A 436 2.10 5.20 -31.47
CA GLY A 436 3.16 5.32 -30.49
C GLY A 436 3.38 6.75 -30.04
N PHE A 437 4.03 6.95 -28.90
CA PHE A 437 4.58 8.26 -28.52
C PHE A 437 5.97 8.14 -27.93
N SER A 438 6.86 9.05 -28.31
CA SER A 438 8.23 9.11 -27.80
C SER A 438 8.41 10.26 -26.82
N THR A 439 8.95 9.94 -25.64
CA THR A 439 9.28 10.91 -24.60
C THR A 439 10.39 10.38 -23.68
N THR A 440 10.84 11.18 -22.72
CA THR A 440 11.85 10.79 -21.73
C THR A 440 11.32 9.74 -20.75
N ASN A 441 12.19 8.89 -20.23
CA ASN A 441 11.85 7.77 -19.35
C ASN A 441 11.05 8.16 -18.09
N TYR A 442 11.33 9.31 -17.47
CA TYR A 442 10.57 9.79 -16.30
C TYR A 442 9.16 10.32 -16.68
N HIS A 443 8.93 10.68 -17.96
CA HIS A 443 7.68 11.29 -18.43
C HIS A 443 6.74 10.30 -19.14
N VAL A 444 7.20 9.09 -19.49
CA VAL A 444 6.41 8.08 -20.23
C VAL A 444 5.10 7.76 -19.50
N PHE A 445 5.15 7.56 -18.19
CA PHE A 445 3.94 7.23 -17.42
C PHE A 445 2.92 8.37 -17.47
N ARG A 446 3.35 9.62 -17.37
CA ARG A 446 2.46 10.78 -17.53
C ARG A 446 1.88 10.86 -18.93
N GLY A 447 2.68 10.57 -19.97
CA GLY A 447 2.18 10.46 -21.35
C GLY A 447 1.03 9.47 -21.47
N TYR A 448 1.13 8.28 -20.88
CA TYR A 448 0.03 7.32 -20.83
C TYR A 448 -1.18 7.83 -20.08
N THR A 449 -1.02 8.50 -18.94
CA THR A 449 -2.17 9.03 -18.17
C THR A 449 -2.92 10.11 -18.95
N LEU A 450 -2.21 10.96 -19.69
CA LEU A 450 -2.81 12.00 -20.53
C LEU A 450 -3.51 11.41 -21.78
N ALA A 451 -2.87 10.42 -22.44
CA ALA A 451 -3.50 9.71 -23.56
C ALA A 451 -4.81 9.01 -23.14
N ASN A 452 -4.82 8.36 -21.97
CA ASN A 452 -6.04 7.75 -21.44
C ASN A 452 -7.16 8.77 -21.16
N ARG A 453 -6.79 9.97 -20.74
CA ARG A 453 -7.76 11.05 -20.45
C ARG A 453 -8.54 11.47 -21.71
N ILE A 454 -7.88 11.40 -22.87
CA ILE A 454 -8.50 11.67 -24.19
C ILE A 454 -8.94 10.38 -24.91
N LYS A 455 -8.98 9.25 -24.21
CA LYS A 455 -9.37 7.92 -24.73
C LYS A 455 -8.57 7.48 -25.95
N MET A 456 -7.28 7.81 -25.98
CA MET A 456 -6.35 7.41 -27.04
C MET A 456 -5.49 6.22 -26.54
N LYS A 457 -5.52 5.10 -27.26
CA LYS A 457 -4.63 3.96 -27.00
C LYS A 457 -3.27 4.23 -27.62
N VAL A 458 -2.21 4.10 -26.84
CA VAL A 458 -0.85 4.42 -27.29
C VAL A 458 0.18 3.44 -26.79
N GLY A 459 1.29 3.30 -27.50
CA GLY A 459 2.49 2.60 -27.09
C GLY A 459 3.63 3.58 -26.75
N GLY A 460 4.13 3.57 -25.50
CA GLY A 460 5.18 4.51 -25.08
C GLY A 460 6.59 4.07 -25.50
N LEU A 461 7.35 4.97 -26.11
CA LEU A 461 8.74 4.84 -26.47
C LEU A 461 9.61 5.67 -25.52
N SER A 462 10.34 4.99 -24.64
CA SER A 462 11.10 5.61 -23.56
C SER A 462 12.51 6.00 -24.02
N ALA A 463 12.82 7.30 -24.06
CA ALA A 463 14.17 7.82 -24.27
C ALA A 463 14.94 7.87 -22.94
N LYS A 464 16.18 7.37 -22.90
CA LYS A 464 17.01 7.36 -21.70
C LYS A 464 17.49 8.76 -21.34
N THR A 465 17.47 9.07 -20.04
CA THR A 465 18.06 10.29 -19.49
C THR A 465 19.26 10.00 -18.58
N ARG A 466 20.05 11.01 -18.27
CA ARG A 466 21.21 10.87 -17.37
C ARG A 466 20.73 10.53 -15.96
N LEU A 467 21.44 9.63 -15.27
CA LEU A 467 21.03 9.13 -13.95
C LEU A 467 20.89 10.22 -12.89
N TYR A 468 21.77 11.24 -12.90
CA TYR A 468 21.70 12.33 -11.92
C TYR A 468 20.49 13.25 -12.13
N PHE A 469 19.90 13.26 -13.32
CA PHE A 469 18.74 14.09 -13.64
C PHE A 469 17.42 13.37 -13.34
N PHE A 470 17.40 12.05 -13.51
CA PHE A 470 16.20 11.23 -13.44
C PHE A 470 15.43 11.38 -12.12
N PRO A 471 16.04 11.27 -10.89
CA PRO A 471 15.28 11.30 -9.64
C PRO A 471 14.53 12.61 -9.43
N ASN A 472 15.17 13.77 -9.67
CA ASN A 472 14.52 15.06 -9.51
C ASN A 472 13.40 15.29 -10.55
N ALA A 473 13.62 14.88 -11.79
CA ALA A 473 12.59 14.94 -12.83
C ALA A 473 11.40 14.03 -12.48
N PHE A 474 11.66 12.82 -11.96
CA PHE A 474 10.64 11.89 -11.51
C PHE A 474 9.78 12.49 -10.38
N ILE A 475 10.40 13.16 -9.40
CA ILE A 475 9.66 13.80 -8.30
C ILE A 475 8.72 14.88 -8.83
N ARG A 476 9.14 15.68 -9.81
CA ARG A 476 8.26 16.67 -10.46
C ARG A 476 7.05 16.00 -11.11
N GLU A 477 7.26 14.88 -11.79
CA GLU A 477 6.17 14.10 -12.38
C GLU A 477 5.24 13.51 -11.32
N PHE A 478 5.79 12.98 -10.21
CA PHE A 478 5.01 12.49 -9.08
C PHE A 478 4.13 13.59 -8.46
N ILE A 479 4.72 14.76 -8.18
CA ILE A 479 3.96 15.92 -7.66
C ILE A 479 2.86 16.33 -8.65
N GLY A 480 3.18 16.37 -9.94
CA GLY A 480 2.20 16.69 -10.99
C GLY A 480 1.03 15.70 -11.03
N LEU A 481 1.30 14.40 -10.93
CA LEU A 481 0.28 13.35 -10.91
C LEU A 481 -0.62 13.44 -9.66
N VAL A 482 -0.04 13.65 -8.48
CA VAL A 482 -0.79 13.84 -7.23
C VAL A 482 -1.65 15.11 -7.31
N TRP A 483 -1.10 16.21 -7.82
CA TRP A 483 -1.85 17.47 -7.97
C TRP A 483 -3.03 17.35 -8.93
N GLU A 484 -2.89 16.64 -10.05
CA GLU A 484 -3.98 16.38 -10.99
C GLU A 484 -5.14 15.58 -10.36
N GLN A 485 -4.87 14.80 -9.32
CA GLN A 485 -5.85 13.98 -8.60
C GLN A 485 -6.14 14.49 -7.18
N LYS A 486 -5.77 15.74 -6.87
CA LYS A 486 -5.82 16.32 -5.51
C LYS A 486 -7.14 16.13 -4.78
N LEU A 487 -8.29 16.25 -5.47
CA LEU A 487 -9.59 16.06 -4.85
C LEU A 487 -9.81 14.60 -4.42
N ARG A 488 -9.36 13.62 -5.22
CA ARG A 488 -9.46 12.19 -4.88
C ARG A 488 -8.58 11.85 -3.68
N HIS A 489 -7.36 12.40 -3.62
CA HIS A 489 -6.46 12.23 -2.48
C HIS A 489 -7.05 12.86 -1.22
N PHE A 490 -7.56 14.08 -1.32
CA PHE A 490 -8.20 14.77 -0.20
C PHE A 490 -9.37 13.97 0.36
N LEU A 491 -10.31 13.55 -0.51
CA LEU A 491 -11.46 12.75 -0.09
C LEU A 491 -11.04 11.41 0.54
N PHE A 492 -10.06 10.73 -0.05
CA PHE A 492 -9.57 9.48 0.50
C PHE A 492 -8.98 9.68 1.90
N ILE A 493 -8.10 10.67 2.09
CA ILE A 493 -7.49 10.98 3.40
C ILE A 493 -8.55 11.39 4.40
N PHE A 494 -9.52 12.21 3.99
CA PHE A 494 -10.63 12.62 4.85
C PHE A 494 -11.41 11.43 5.36
N PHE A 495 -11.85 10.52 4.48
CA PHE A 495 -12.61 9.33 4.88
C PHE A 495 -11.76 8.33 5.67
N LEU A 496 -10.47 8.21 5.36
CA LEU A 496 -9.53 7.39 6.13
C LEU A 496 -9.44 7.89 7.58
N VAL A 497 -9.16 9.19 7.78
CA VAL A 497 -9.02 9.77 9.11
C VAL A 497 -10.34 9.77 9.87
N ALA A 498 -11.47 10.06 9.20
CA ALA A 498 -12.80 9.99 9.80
C ALA A 498 -13.17 8.57 10.24
N GLY A 499 -12.88 7.57 9.40
CA GLY A 499 -13.11 6.16 9.74
C GLY A 499 -12.25 5.69 10.92
N LEU A 500 -10.95 6.07 10.95
CA LEU A 500 -10.08 5.81 12.09
C LEU A 500 -10.59 6.50 13.37
N ALA A 501 -11.09 7.74 13.28
CA ALA A 501 -11.63 8.45 14.44
C ALA A 501 -12.88 7.76 14.99
N ILE A 502 -13.82 7.38 14.13
CA ILE A 502 -15.04 6.66 14.55
C ILE A 502 -14.67 5.33 15.23
N LEU A 503 -13.79 4.55 14.60
CA LEU A 503 -13.37 3.26 15.15
C LEU A 503 -12.64 3.45 16.49
N TYR A 504 -11.75 4.44 16.59
CA TYR A 504 -11.01 4.75 17.81
C TYR A 504 -11.95 5.15 18.96
N PHE A 505 -12.93 6.00 18.66
CA PHE A 505 -13.94 6.42 19.63
C PHE A 505 -14.79 5.26 20.12
N VAL A 506 -15.32 4.44 19.19
CA VAL A 506 -16.14 3.25 19.54
C VAL A 506 -15.43 2.32 20.51
N ILE A 507 -14.12 2.09 20.32
CA ILE A 507 -13.37 1.13 21.13
C ILE A 507 -12.99 1.65 22.51
N ASN A 508 -12.75 2.95 22.63
CA ASN A 508 -12.27 3.52 23.89
C ASN A 508 -13.38 4.08 24.77
N TYR A 509 -14.58 4.35 24.20
CA TYR A 509 -15.67 5.04 24.94
C TYR A 509 -17.02 4.30 24.92
N LEU A 510 -17.17 3.26 24.09
CA LEU A 510 -18.33 2.36 24.06
C LEU A 510 -17.97 0.94 24.46
#